data_4dae7077f1f688a30a208bf15bf4b271
#
_entry.id   4dae7077f1f688a30a208bf15bf4b271
#
_cell.length_a   1.000
_cell.length_b   1.000
_cell.length_c   1.000
_cell.angle_alpha   90.00
_cell.angle_beta   90.00
_cell.angle_gamma   90.00
#
_symmetry.space_group_name_H-M   'P 1'
#
loop_
_entity.id
_entity.type
_entity.pdbx_description
1 polymer ?
#
loop_
_entity_poly.entity_id
_entity_poly.type
_entity_poly.pdbx_seq_one_letter_code
_entity_poly.pdbx_strand_id
1 'polypeptide(L)'
;MTQLSPAEKEFERNNTVAEVPLNTEEQIAYKILVEEPDQATLEKRRRKHRLEDMDEFKTGEGALPAAEIENDKKTVMELRKKPDQKYKTMRGELLEALVDQKLEAANWFGENCYITSTTEYDDRINNTDFVFEWAMEDDAGNQKIIRLAVDCTTAENQLVLRDKVAKIIKNFSLYNLTQIKYFKSSEFDTKKPLINLPKVIMMLDRRQVQDLCNLLSEIKKTDQAAKQASLTDKLSKNKKAALVKKLFSKHPLQLELLNDFKQQLEGQIADIGELLKNFSSIKAKTAVQDEATLNLFISNIQEAVNLLGRVIKEKENSPNSVTNRGVKTEPFRSRIASLLSELPQILRP
;
A
#
# COMPACT_ATOMS: atom_id res chain seq x y z
N MET A 1 -9.86 28.84 -6.45
CA MET A 1 -9.68 27.83 -7.52
C MET A 1 -8.92 28.49 -8.64
N THR A 2 -7.64 28.23 -8.76
CA THR A 2 -6.80 28.72 -9.85
C THR A 2 -7.18 27.95 -11.12
N GLN A 3 -7.67 28.63 -12.13
CA GLN A 3 -7.95 28.00 -13.43
C GLN A 3 -6.60 27.64 -14.07
N LEU A 4 -6.47 26.37 -14.46
CA LEU A 4 -5.31 25.89 -15.22
C LEU A 4 -5.15 26.70 -16.51
N SER A 5 -3.92 27.05 -16.85
CA SER A 5 -3.60 27.69 -18.10
C SER A 5 -3.94 26.82 -19.31
N PRO A 6 -4.14 27.36 -20.52
CA PRO A 6 -4.38 26.56 -21.72
C PRO A 6 -3.31 25.50 -21.97
N ALA A 7 -2.04 25.80 -21.67
CA ALA A 7 -0.92 24.87 -21.83
C ALA A 7 -0.99 23.72 -20.81
N GLU A 8 -1.40 23.99 -19.56
CA GLU A 8 -1.62 22.95 -18.54
C GLU A 8 -2.81 22.06 -18.89
N LYS A 9 -3.89 22.62 -19.47
CA LYS A 9 -5.03 21.83 -19.95
C LYS A 9 -4.70 20.98 -21.16
N GLU A 10 -3.86 21.47 -22.06
CA GLU A 10 -3.37 20.71 -23.22
C GLU A 10 -2.39 19.63 -22.79
N PHE A 11 -1.55 19.91 -21.80
CA PHE A 11 -0.66 18.96 -21.16
C PHE A 11 -1.43 17.84 -20.44
N GLU A 12 -2.49 18.18 -19.71
CA GLU A 12 -3.40 17.18 -19.10
C GLU A 12 -4.11 16.33 -20.16
N ARG A 13 -4.59 16.92 -21.26
CA ARG A 13 -5.21 16.17 -22.37
C ARG A 13 -4.25 15.21 -23.05
N ASN A 14 -3.00 15.62 -23.26
CA ASN A 14 -1.98 14.81 -23.93
C ASN A 14 -1.41 13.72 -23.01
N ASN A 15 -1.55 13.86 -21.69
CA ASN A 15 -1.08 12.91 -20.66
C ASN A 15 -2.17 11.99 -20.11
N THR A 16 -3.41 12.05 -20.59
CA THR A 16 -4.36 10.95 -20.42
C THR A 16 -3.86 9.78 -21.25
N VAL A 17 -2.86 9.08 -20.71
CA VAL A 17 -2.42 7.80 -21.28
C VAL A 17 -3.66 6.90 -21.24
N ALA A 18 -4.18 6.55 -22.43
CA ALA A 18 -5.27 5.60 -22.53
C ALA A 18 -4.87 4.34 -21.74
N GLU A 19 -5.76 3.89 -20.83
CA GLU A 19 -5.48 2.71 -20.03
C GLU A 19 -5.14 1.55 -20.98
N VAL A 20 -3.92 1.04 -20.88
CA VAL A 20 -3.50 -0.11 -21.68
C VAL A 20 -4.33 -1.31 -21.22
N PRO A 21 -5.08 -1.97 -22.13
CA PRO A 21 -5.91 -3.11 -21.77
C PRO A 21 -5.12 -4.20 -21.04
N LEU A 22 -5.79 -4.93 -20.16
CA LEU A 22 -5.22 -6.12 -19.53
C LEU A 22 -4.89 -7.16 -20.60
N ASN A 23 -3.71 -7.80 -20.50
CA ASN A 23 -3.39 -8.96 -21.34
C ASN A 23 -4.15 -10.21 -20.88
N THR A 24 -3.98 -11.32 -21.56
CA THR A 24 -4.71 -12.58 -21.29
C THR A 24 -4.50 -13.08 -19.86
N GLU A 25 -3.27 -13.06 -19.36
CA GLU A 25 -2.93 -13.53 -18.02
C GLU A 25 -3.47 -12.58 -16.95
N GLU A 26 -3.37 -11.28 -17.17
CA GLU A 26 -3.98 -10.26 -16.31
C GLU A 26 -5.51 -10.39 -16.29
N GLN A 27 -6.16 -10.64 -17.41
CA GLN A 27 -7.61 -10.89 -17.48
C GLN A 27 -8.03 -12.14 -16.70
N ILE A 28 -7.26 -13.22 -16.82
CA ILE A 28 -7.51 -14.44 -16.04
C ILE A 28 -7.36 -14.15 -14.53
N ALA A 29 -6.29 -13.45 -14.14
CA ALA A 29 -6.07 -13.08 -12.74
C ALA A 29 -7.15 -12.12 -12.23
N TYR A 30 -7.55 -11.14 -13.03
CA TYR A 30 -8.63 -10.20 -12.70
C TYR A 30 -9.94 -10.92 -12.45
N LYS A 31 -10.30 -11.85 -13.34
CA LYS A 31 -11.49 -12.68 -13.15
C LYS A 31 -11.46 -13.44 -11.82
N ILE A 32 -10.34 -14.08 -11.50
CA ILE A 32 -10.22 -14.90 -10.29
C ILE A 32 -10.21 -14.04 -9.01
N LEU A 33 -9.48 -12.92 -9.04
CA LEU A 33 -9.23 -12.13 -7.84
C LEU A 33 -10.23 -11.00 -7.63
N VAL A 34 -10.79 -10.46 -8.70
CA VAL A 34 -11.64 -9.27 -8.65
C VAL A 34 -13.11 -9.60 -8.92
N GLU A 35 -13.42 -10.33 -9.99
CA GLU A 35 -14.80 -10.62 -10.38
C GLU A 35 -15.40 -11.82 -9.62
N GLU A 36 -14.61 -12.89 -9.44
CA GLU A 36 -15.04 -14.14 -8.81
C GLU A 36 -14.22 -14.48 -7.56
N PRO A 37 -14.04 -13.56 -6.59
CA PRO A 37 -13.29 -13.84 -5.38
C PRO A 37 -14.02 -14.88 -4.52
N ASP A 38 -13.29 -15.52 -3.61
CA ASP A 38 -13.94 -16.38 -2.62
C ASP A 38 -14.82 -15.57 -1.65
N GLN A 39 -15.72 -16.26 -0.94
CA GLN A 39 -16.72 -15.62 -0.08
C GLN A 39 -16.09 -14.74 1.03
N ALA A 40 -14.96 -15.16 1.59
CA ALA A 40 -14.30 -14.39 2.64
C ALA A 40 -13.72 -13.08 2.09
N THR A 41 -13.07 -13.16 0.92
CA THR A 41 -12.55 -11.98 0.21
C THR A 41 -13.67 -11.03 -0.22
N LEU A 42 -14.78 -11.59 -0.71
CA LEU A 42 -15.95 -10.79 -1.09
C LEU A 42 -16.52 -10.01 0.11
N GLU A 43 -16.61 -10.65 1.27
CA GLU A 43 -17.08 -9.98 2.49
C GLU A 43 -16.09 -8.91 2.97
N LYS A 44 -14.78 -9.18 2.92
CA LYS A 44 -13.73 -8.19 3.23
C LYS A 44 -13.85 -6.95 2.34
N ARG A 45 -14.07 -7.15 1.04
CA ARG A 45 -14.28 -6.04 0.09
C ARG A 45 -15.57 -5.28 0.33
N ARG A 46 -16.66 -5.97 0.65
CA ARG A 46 -17.94 -5.33 0.97
C ARG A 46 -17.77 -4.38 2.15
N ARG A 47 -17.03 -4.80 3.18
CA ARG A 47 -16.73 -3.96 4.35
C ARG A 47 -15.98 -2.70 3.97
N LYS A 48 -14.97 -2.78 3.08
CA LYS A 48 -14.22 -1.60 2.60
C LYS A 48 -15.18 -0.51 2.06
N HIS A 49 -16.21 -0.90 1.32
CA HIS A 49 -17.13 0.03 0.66
C HIS A 49 -18.43 0.30 1.42
N ARG A 50 -18.61 -0.31 2.59
CA ARG A 50 -19.80 -0.15 3.41
C ARG A 50 -19.66 1.07 4.33
N LEU A 51 -20.32 2.17 3.95
CA LEU A 51 -20.26 3.40 4.72
C LEU A 51 -20.88 3.26 6.12
N GLU A 52 -21.81 2.33 6.29
CA GLU A 52 -22.44 2.02 7.57
C GLU A 52 -21.43 1.51 8.61
N ASP A 53 -20.38 0.82 8.19
CA ASP A 53 -19.34 0.33 9.10
C ASP A 53 -18.56 1.48 9.76
N MET A 54 -18.61 2.70 9.19
CA MET A 54 -18.06 3.90 9.83
C MET A 54 -18.81 4.27 11.11
N ASP A 55 -20.07 3.84 11.28
CA ASP A 55 -20.86 4.08 12.49
C ASP A 55 -20.33 3.35 13.72
N GLU A 56 -19.56 2.30 13.53
CA GLU A 56 -18.86 1.60 14.61
C GLU A 56 -17.90 2.52 15.37
N PHE A 57 -17.44 3.60 14.75
CA PHE A 57 -16.51 4.57 15.34
C PHE A 57 -17.20 5.67 16.16
N LYS A 58 -18.52 5.62 16.33
CA LYS A 58 -19.26 6.50 17.25
C LYS A 58 -18.98 6.17 18.71
N THR A 59 -18.43 4.97 19.00
CA THR A 59 -18.18 4.47 20.34
C THR A 59 -16.82 3.80 20.45
N GLY A 60 -16.27 3.73 21.64
CA GLY A 60 -14.98 3.08 21.92
C GLY A 60 -13.81 4.05 22.04
N GLU A 61 -12.61 3.49 22.03
CA GLU A 61 -11.39 4.29 22.11
C GLU A 61 -11.24 5.17 20.85
N GLY A 62 -11.04 6.47 21.06
CA GLY A 62 -10.94 7.44 19.95
C GLY A 62 -12.25 7.65 19.19
N ALA A 63 -13.41 7.51 19.88
CA ALA A 63 -14.73 7.73 19.30
C ALA A 63 -14.82 9.08 18.58
N LEU A 64 -15.43 9.06 17.39
CA LEU A 64 -15.62 10.23 16.55
C LEU A 64 -17.04 10.80 16.72
N PRO A 65 -17.20 12.14 16.63
CA PRO A 65 -18.53 12.76 16.65
C PRO A 65 -19.43 12.23 15.52
N ALA A 66 -20.69 11.90 15.83
CA ALA A 66 -21.63 11.40 14.84
C ALA A 66 -21.81 12.34 13.63
N ALA A 67 -21.83 13.67 13.87
CA ALA A 67 -21.94 14.67 12.80
C ALA A 67 -20.73 14.64 11.85
N GLU A 68 -19.54 14.37 12.37
CA GLU A 68 -18.31 14.24 11.59
C GLU A 68 -18.38 13.00 10.68
N ILE A 69 -18.78 11.85 11.24
CA ILE A 69 -18.96 10.61 10.49
C ILE A 69 -19.97 10.79 9.34
N GLU A 70 -21.11 11.45 9.62
CA GLU A 70 -22.12 11.70 8.59
C GLU A 70 -21.62 12.64 7.49
N ASN A 71 -20.79 13.63 7.85
CA ASN A 71 -20.17 14.51 6.85
C ASN A 71 -19.15 13.75 5.98
N ASP A 72 -18.37 12.87 6.58
CA ASP A 72 -17.41 12.03 5.86
C ASP A 72 -18.09 11.04 4.90
N LYS A 73 -19.22 10.43 5.31
CA LYS A 73 -20.04 9.61 4.43
C LYS A 73 -20.55 10.40 3.23
N LYS A 74 -21.05 11.63 3.45
CA LYS A 74 -21.48 12.53 2.36
C LYS A 74 -20.32 12.81 1.42
N THR A 75 -19.14 13.10 1.94
CA THR A 75 -17.93 13.36 1.14
C THR A 75 -17.62 12.17 0.22
N VAL A 76 -17.64 10.93 0.75
CA VAL A 76 -17.43 9.74 -0.07
C VAL A 76 -18.52 9.57 -1.13
N MET A 77 -19.80 9.79 -0.76
CA MET A 77 -20.91 9.73 -1.72
C MET A 77 -20.77 10.75 -2.86
N GLU A 78 -20.31 11.97 -2.55
CA GLU A 78 -20.04 12.99 -3.57
C GLU A 78 -18.88 12.60 -4.49
N LEU A 79 -17.81 12.02 -3.93
CA LEU A 79 -16.70 11.52 -4.72
C LEU A 79 -17.11 10.37 -5.64
N ARG A 80 -18.02 9.49 -5.19
CA ARG A 80 -18.59 8.41 -6.04
C ARG A 80 -19.36 8.94 -7.25
N LYS A 81 -19.98 10.13 -7.15
CA LYS A 81 -20.78 10.72 -8.22
C LYS A 81 -19.95 11.42 -9.30
N LYS A 82 -18.67 11.67 -9.08
CA LYS A 82 -17.80 12.35 -10.05
C LYS A 82 -17.37 11.37 -11.14
N PRO A 83 -17.90 11.47 -12.37
CA PRO A 83 -17.66 10.49 -13.44
C PRO A 83 -16.22 10.53 -13.98
N ASP A 84 -15.54 11.67 -13.85
CA ASP A 84 -14.22 11.89 -14.46
C ASP A 84 -13.05 11.32 -13.66
N GLN A 85 -13.30 10.87 -12.44
CA GLN A 85 -12.31 10.12 -11.68
C GLN A 85 -12.65 8.64 -11.79
N LYS A 86 -12.22 7.98 -12.86
CA LYS A 86 -11.92 6.53 -12.79
C LYS A 86 -10.93 6.36 -11.67
N TYR A 87 -11.48 6.16 -10.48
CA TYR A 87 -10.76 6.18 -9.22
C TYR A 87 -9.63 5.13 -9.22
N LYS A 88 -9.86 4.03 -9.91
CA LYS A 88 -8.87 2.97 -10.07
C LYS A 88 -8.88 2.43 -11.50
N THR A 89 -7.70 2.15 -12.00
CA THR A 89 -7.56 1.36 -13.22
C THR A 89 -7.82 -0.11 -12.91
N MET A 90 -8.23 -0.91 -13.88
CA MET A 90 -8.39 -2.37 -13.71
C MET A 90 -7.09 -3.01 -13.19
N ARG A 91 -5.94 -2.54 -13.64
CA ARG A 91 -4.63 -3.03 -13.18
C ARG A 91 -4.33 -2.61 -11.75
N GLY A 92 -4.78 -1.41 -11.32
CA GLY A 92 -4.71 -0.96 -9.93
C GLY A 92 -5.55 -1.85 -9.01
N GLU A 93 -6.79 -2.14 -9.39
CA GLU A 93 -7.67 -3.07 -8.66
C GLU A 93 -7.07 -4.49 -8.57
N LEU A 94 -6.45 -4.95 -9.67
CA LEU A 94 -5.76 -6.23 -9.71
C LEU A 94 -4.56 -6.26 -8.76
N LEU A 95 -3.77 -5.19 -8.71
CA LEU A 95 -2.64 -5.08 -7.78
C LEU A 95 -3.14 -5.14 -6.33
N GLU A 96 -4.15 -4.37 -5.97
CA GLU A 96 -4.70 -4.41 -4.62
C GLU A 96 -5.23 -5.81 -4.27
N ALA A 97 -5.91 -6.47 -5.22
CA ALA A 97 -6.38 -7.83 -5.01
C ALA A 97 -5.24 -8.85 -4.84
N LEU A 98 -4.12 -8.67 -5.54
CA LEU A 98 -2.91 -9.47 -5.36
C LEU A 98 -2.33 -9.28 -3.95
N VAL A 99 -2.19 -8.03 -3.51
CA VAL A 99 -1.67 -7.68 -2.17
C VAL A 99 -2.54 -8.33 -1.09
N ASP A 100 -3.84 -8.08 -1.13
CA ASP A 100 -4.80 -8.52 -0.13
C ASP A 100 -4.93 -10.06 -0.02
N GLN A 101 -4.82 -10.78 -1.15
CA GLN A 101 -5.15 -12.20 -1.18
C GLN A 101 -3.94 -13.13 -1.34
N LYS A 102 -2.84 -12.63 -1.88
CA LYS A 102 -1.72 -13.51 -2.28
C LYS A 102 -0.41 -13.16 -1.59
N LEU A 103 -0.07 -11.87 -1.51
CA LEU A 103 1.22 -11.49 -0.94
C LEU A 103 1.27 -11.72 0.57
N GLU A 104 0.18 -11.43 1.29
CA GLU A 104 0.04 -11.75 2.71
C GLU A 104 0.13 -13.28 2.92
N ALA A 105 -0.71 -14.06 2.23
CA ALA A 105 -0.74 -15.51 2.34
C ALA A 105 0.60 -16.19 2.00
N ALA A 106 1.43 -15.54 1.18
CA ALA A 106 2.77 -16.01 0.82
C ALA A 106 3.87 -15.46 1.74
N ASN A 107 3.51 -14.77 2.81
CA ASN A 107 4.43 -14.18 3.79
C ASN A 107 5.48 -13.24 3.16
N TRP A 108 5.11 -12.45 2.15
CA TRP A 108 6.07 -11.55 1.46
C TRP A 108 6.72 -10.56 2.41
N PHE A 109 5.97 -10.10 3.39
CA PHE A 109 6.38 -9.07 4.36
C PHE A 109 6.78 -9.67 5.73
N GLY A 110 7.04 -11.00 5.79
CA GLY A 110 7.34 -11.72 7.02
C GLY A 110 6.14 -12.51 7.55
N GLU A 111 6.41 -13.50 8.42
CA GLU A 111 5.36 -14.41 8.92
C GLU A 111 4.34 -13.74 9.83
N ASN A 112 4.77 -12.68 10.55
CA ASN A 112 3.92 -11.96 11.50
C ASN A 112 3.40 -10.64 10.91
N CYS A 113 3.34 -10.51 9.57
CA CYS A 113 2.77 -9.37 8.89
C CYS A 113 1.32 -9.67 8.48
N TYR A 114 0.40 -8.83 8.92
CA TYR A 114 -1.02 -8.86 8.58
C TYR A 114 -1.38 -7.63 7.77
N ILE A 115 -2.24 -7.79 6.78
CA ILE A 115 -2.63 -6.72 5.86
C ILE A 115 -4.10 -6.38 6.08
N THR A 116 -4.36 -5.19 6.58
CA THR A 116 -5.70 -4.66 6.77
C THR A 116 -6.03 -3.65 5.69
N SER A 117 -7.07 -3.91 4.88
CA SER A 117 -7.59 -2.95 3.91
C SER A 117 -8.24 -1.77 4.64
N THR A 118 -7.98 -0.55 4.17
CA THR A 118 -8.61 0.66 4.73
C THR A 118 -10.05 0.82 4.24
N THR A 119 -10.79 1.73 4.86
CA THR A 119 -12.12 2.11 4.37
C THR A 119 -12.01 2.92 3.07
N GLU A 120 -13.10 3.02 2.31
CA GLU A 120 -13.14 3.86 1.12
C GLU A 120 -12.87 5.34 1.43
N TYR A 121 -13.21 5.79 2.65
CA TYR A 121 -12.87 7.14 3.09
C TYR A 121 -11.35 7.34 3.16
N ASP A 122 -10.65 6.45 3.86
CA ASP A 122 -9.21 6.56 4.04
C ASP A 122 -8.44 6.34 2.73
N ASP A 123 -8.94 5.44 1.89
CA ASP A 123 -8.41 5.23 0.55
C ASP A 123 -8.51 6.52 -0.32
N ARG A 124 -9.69 7.16 -0.38
CA ARG A 124 -9.93 8.34 -1.23
C ARG A 124 -9.36 9.64 -0.68
N ILE A 125 -9.46 9.83 0.63
CA ILE A 125 -9.08 11.10 1.28
C ILE A 125 -7.63 11.06 1.74
N ASN A 126 -7.24 9.95 2.39
CA ASN A 126 -5.90 9.79 2.96
C ASN A 126 -4.94 9.08 1.98
N ASN A 127 -5.44 8.65 0.81
CA ASN A 127 -4.68 7.94 -0.23
C ASN A 127 -3.93 6.72 0.36
N THR A 128 -4.61 5.91 1.16
CA THR A 128 -4.04 4.74 1.80
C THR A 128 -4.92 3.54 1.52
N ASP A 129 -4.39 2.54 0.83
CA ASP A 129 -5.11 1.32 0.47
C ASP A 129 -5.08 0.29 1.58
N PHE A 130 -3.93 0.20 2.29
CA PHE A 130 -3.69 -0.80 3.32
C PHE A 130 -2.96 -0.23 4.52
N VAL A 131 -3.15 -0.89 5.66
CA VAL A 131 -2.26 -0.82 6.82
C VAL A 131 -1.60 -2.19 6.98
N PHE A 132 -0.28 -2.21 6.95
CA PHE A 132 0.50 -3.39 7.29
C PHE A 132 0.78 -3.36 8.78
N GLU A 133 0.53 -4.47 9.46
CA GLU A 133 0.66 -4.63 10.90
C GLU A 133 1.61 -5.78 11.21
N TRP A 134 2.70 -5.52 11.91
CA TRP A 134 3.63 -6.57 12.36
C TRP A 134 3.51 -6.75 13.85
N ALA A 135 3.13 -7.97 14.28
CA ALA A 135 3.21 -8.37 15.67
C ALA A 135 4.65 -8.74 16.02
N MET A 136 5.16 -8.12 17.05
CA MET A 136 6.50 -8.38 17.60
C MET A 136 6.45 -8.50 19.10
N GLU A 137 7.39 -9.22 19.68
CA GLU A 137 7.66 -9.16 21.09
C GLU A 137 8.79 -8.17 21.36
N ASP A 138 8.62 -7.32 22.36
CA ASP A 138 9.69 -6.48 22.87
C ASP A 138 10.63 -7.31 23.79
N ASP A 139 11.73 -6.70 24.24
CA ASP A 139 12.71 -7.38 25.10
C ASP A 139 12.12 -7.81 26.46
N ALA A 140 10.97 -7.28 26.84
CA ALA A 140 10.24 -7.64 28.06
C ALA A 140 9.15 -8.70 27.81
N GLY A 141 8.99 -9.18 26.57
CA GLY A 141 7.98 -10.17 26.18
C GLY A 141 6.59 -9.59 25.95
N ASN A 142 6.44 -8.24 25.90
CA ASN A 142 5.16 -7.63 25.58
C ASN A 142 4.94 -7.59 24.07
N GLN A 143 3.70 -7.82 23.67
CA GLN A 143 3.33 -7.69 22.26
C GLN A 143 3.34 -6.22 21.83
N LYS A 144 4.14 -5.92 20.82
CA LYS A 144 4.21 -4.62 20.15
C LYS A 144 3.74 -4.76 18.71
N ILE A 145 2.91 -3.84 18.25
CA ILE A 145 2.42 -3.82 16.86
C ILE A 145 3.04 -2.61 16.15
N ILE A 146 3.86 -2.89 15.13
CA ILE A 146 4.38 -1.87 14.23
C ILE A 146 3.43 -1.74 13.04
N ARG A 147 3.06 -0.52 12.69
CA ARG A 147 2.10 -0.23 11.62
C ARG A 147 2.71 0.66 10.55
N LEU A 148 2.37 0.37 9.30
CA LEU A 148 2.80 1.10 8.12
C LEU A 148 1.62 1.33 7.18
N ALA A 149 1.35 2.58 6.84
CA ALA A 149 0.37 2.92 5.81
C ALA A 149 0.96 2.65 4.42
N VAL A 150 0.20 2.02 3.54
CA VAL A 150 0.64 1.64 2.20
C VAL A 150 -0.35 2.16 1.16
N ASP A 151 0.15 2.90 0.17
CA ASP A 151 -0.59 3.36 -1.01
C ASP A 151 -0.10 2.55 -2.22
N CYS A 152 -0.96 1.74 -2.83
CA CYS A 152 -0.62 0.90 -3.98
C CYS A 152 -0.82 1.66 -5.30
N THR A 153 0.08 1.43 -6.25
CA THR A 153 -0.05 2.04 -7.57
C THR A 153 0.63 1.20 -8.65
N THR A 154 0.02 1.18 -9.83
CA THR A 154 0.62 0.63 -11.05
C THR A 154 1.06 1.76 -11.99
N ALA A 155 1.24 2.96 -11.47
CA ALA A 155 1.55 4.13 -12.28
C ALA A 155 2.90 3.97 -12.99
N GLU A 156 2.85 3.71 -14.28
CA GLU A 156 4.00 3.78 -15.19
C GLU A 156 4.37 5.24 -15.50
N ASN A 157 3.44 6.16 -15.28
CA ASN A 157 3.64 7.58 -15.51
C ASN A 157 4.40 8.20 -14.32
N GLN A 158 5.61 8.66 -14.61
CA GLN A 158 6.47 9.34 -13.62
C GLN A 158 5.79 10.55 -12.97
N LEU A 159 4.89 11.25 -13.67
CA LEU A 159 4.16 12.39 -13.12
C LEU A 159 3.20 11.96 -11.99
N VAL A 160 2.45 10.89 -12.19
CA VAL A 160 1.55 10.35 -11.14
C VAL A 160 2.34 9.92 -9.92
N LEU A 161 3.48 9.25 -10.13
CA LEU A 161 4.36 8.87 -9.03
C LEU A 161 4.95 10.08 -8.32
N ARG A 162 5.42 11.08 -9.08
CA ARG A 162 5.93 12.35 -8.55
C ARG A 162 4.90 13.08 -7.71
N ASP A 163 3.64 13.11 -8.17
CA ASP A 163 2.53 13.72 -7.42
C ASP A 163 2.24 12.98 -6.12
N LYS A 164 2.27 11.65 -6.10
CA LYS A 164 2.10 10.85 -4.88
C LYS A 164 3.24 11.11 -3.89
N VAL A 165 4.48 11.08 -4.35
CA VAL A 165 5.66 11.38 -3.52
C VAL A 165 5.60 12.82 -3.01
N ALA A 166 5.29 13.79 -3.88
CA ALA A 166 5.15 15.19 -3.52
C ALA A 166 4.07 15.42 -2.45
N LYS A 167 2.95 14.68 -2.50
CA LYS A 167 1.92 14.71 -1.45
C LYS A 167 2.44 14.23 -0.10
N ILE A 168 3.21 13.13 -0.07
CA ILE A 168 3.81 12.64 1.18
C ILE A 168 4.72 13.70 1.76
N ILE A 169 5.62 14.27 0.97
CA ILE A 169 6.58 15.29 1.42
C ILE A 169 5.86 16.58 1.82
N LYS A 170 4.86 17.01 1.06
CA LYS A 170 4.02 18.16 1.44
C LYS A 170 3.33 17.92 2.77
N ASN A 171 2.84 16.72 3.01
CA ASN A 171 2.24 16.39 4.28
C ASN A 171 3.24 16.50 5.42
N PHE A 172 4.49 16.05 5.24
CA PHE A 172 5.56 16.27 6.23
C PHE A 172 5.84 17.77 6.46
N SER A 173 6.01 18.55 5.38
CA SER A 173 6.29 19.99 5.49
C SER A 173 5.16 20.78 6.15
N LEU A 174 3.92 20.28 6.07
CA LEU A 174 2.75 20.85 6.74
C LEU A 174 2.46 20.18 8.09
N TYR A 175 3.34 19.26 8.55
CA TYR A 175 3.13 18.45 9.76
C TYR A 175 1.80 17.68 9.76
N ASN A 176 1.23 17.45 8.61
CA ASN A 176 0.03 16.65 8.42
C ASN A 176 0.43 15.19 8.16
N LEU A 177 0.88 14.53 9.23
CA LEU A 177 1.32 13.15 9.17
C LEU A 177 0.14 12.23 8.81
N THR A 178 0.45 11.09 8.19
CA THR A 178 -0.58 10.17 7.71
C THR A 178 -1.50 9.71 8.82
N GLN A 179 -2.79 9.81 8.56
CA GLN A 179 -3.86 9.37 9.44
C GLN A 179 -4.74 8.34 8.73
N ILE A 180 -5.23 7.38 9.49
CA ILE A 180 -6.30 6.46 9.08
C ILE A 180 -7.44 6.66 10.07
N LYS A 181 -8.50 7.27 9.59
CA LYS A 181 -9.59 7.75 10.46
C LYS A 181 -10.49 6.61 10.92
N TYR A 182 -10.75 5.68 10.03
CA TYR A 182 -11.67 4.57 10.26
C TYR A 182 -10.92 3.23 10.25
N PHE A 183 -9.97 3.09 11.18
CA PHE A 183 -9.15 1.89 11.25
C PHE A 183 -9.75 0.83 12.17
N LYS A 184 -9.94 -0.36 11.61
CA LYS A 184 -10.29 -1.58 12.34
C LYS A 184 -9.39 -2.70 11.86
N SER A 185 -8.51 -3.17 12.72
CA SER A 185 -7.60 -4.27 12.39
C SER A 185 -8.38 -5.52 11.98
N SER A 186 -7.84 -6.27 11.02
CA SER A 186 -8.37 -7.58 10.64
C SER A 186 -7.93 -8.70 11.59
N GLU A 187 -6.84 -8.48 12.34
CA GLU A 187 -6.21 -9.50 13.18
C GLU A 187 -6.23 -9.13 14.66
N PHE A 188 -6.02 -7.87 14.99
CA PHE A 188 -5.91 -7.42 16.38
C PHE A 188 -7.20 -6.75 16.85
N ASP A 189 -7.49 -6.83 18.15
CA ASP A 189 -8.61 -6.11 18.75
C ASP A 189 -8.30 -4.61 18.85
N THR A 190 -8.13 -3.98 17.68
CA THR A 190 -7.87 -2.55 17.55
C THR A 190 -8.92 -1.94 16.64
N LYS A 191 -9.74 -1.04 17.20
CA LYS A 191 -10.70 -0.21 16.49
C LYS A 191 -10.59 1.22 16.99
N LYS A 192 -9.82 2.05 16.30
CA LYS A 192 -9.61 3.46 16.62
C LYS A 192 -8.92 4.18 15.47
N PRO A 193 -9.02 5.50 15.37
CA PRO A 193 -8.19 6.28 14.47
C PRO A 193 -6.69 6.01 14.72
N LEU A 194 -5.93 5.86 13.66
CA LEU A 194 -4.47 5.80 13.72
C LEU A 194 -3.93 7.15 13.25
N ILE A 195 -2.99 7.69 13.97
CA ILE A 195 -2.35 8.97 13.68
C ILE A 195 -0.84 8.79 13.58
N ASN A 196 -0.18 9.66 12.86
CA ASN A 196 1.28 9.71 12.75
C ASN A 196 1.87 8.37 12.25
N LEU A 197 1.24 7.77 11.23
CA LEU A 197 1.75 6.54 10.64
C LEU A 197 2.86 6.84 9.63
N PRO A 198 3.97 6.08 9.66
CA PRO A 198 4.86 5.98 8.51
C PRO A 198 4.07 5.54 7.28
N LYS A 199 4.40 6.10 6.11
CA LYS A 199 3.72 5.76 4.86
C LYS A 199 4.69 5.48 3.75
N VAL A 200 4.40 4.44 2.96
CA VAL A 200 5.15 4.08 1.75
C VAL A 200 4.22 3.94 0.55
N ILE A 201 4.79 4.06 -0.64
CA ILE A 201 4.13 3.77 -1.90
C ILE A 201 4.63 2.40 -2.37
N MET A 202 3.70 1.46 -2.52
CA MET A 202 3.95 0.20 -3.20
C MET A 202 3.68 0.39 -4.68
N MET A 203 4.72 0.47 -5.48
CA MET A 203 4.58 0.57 -6.91
C MET A 203 5.05 -0.70 -7.59
N LEU A 204 4.18 -1.30 -8.41
CA LEU A 204 4.55 -2.33 -9.36
C LEU A 204 4.32 -1.82 -10.78
N ASP A 205 5.32 -2.00 -11.65
CA ASP A 205 5.14 -1.73 -13.05
C ASP A 205 4.29 -2.84 -13.73
N ARG A 206 3.92 -2.60 -14.97
CA ARG A 206 3.10 -3.54 -15.74
C ARG A 206 3.71 -4.93 -15.83
N ARG A 207 5.04 -5.03 -16.03
CA ARG A 207 5.73 -6.32 -16.19
C ARG A 207 5.69 -7.09 -14.88
N GLN A 208 5.95 -6.42 -13.77
CA GLN A 208 5.90 -7.00 -12.43
C GLN A 208 4.50 -7.53 -12.08
N VAL A 209 3.44 -6.75 -12.38
CA VAL A 209 2.05 -7.22 -12.21
C VAL A 209 1.79 -8.42 -13.10
N GLN A 210 2.22 -8.38 -14.37
CA GLN A 210 2.08 -9.49 -15.30
C GLN A 210 2.78 -10.75 -14.82
N ASP A 211 3.99 -10.64 -14.27
CA ASP A 211 4.74 -11.79 -13.75
C ASP A 211 4.00 -12.47 -12.60
N LEU A 212 3.38 -11.69 -11.71
CA LEU A 212 2.53 -12.24 -10.65
C LEU A 212 1.26 -12.90 -11.21
N CYS A 213 0.67 -12.33 -12.26
CA CYS A 213 -0.50 -12.92 -12.94
C CYS A 213 -0.15 -14.23 -13.65
N ASN A 214 1.06 -14.34 -14.23
CA ASN A 214 1.54 -15.56 -14.84
C ASN A 214 1.58 -16.72 -13.84
N LEU A 215 2.04 -16.48 -12.60
CA LEU A 215 2.02 -17.50 -11.54
C LEU A 215 0.60 -18.01 -11.25
N LEU A 216 -0.40 -17.13 -11.20
CA LEU A 216 -1.79 -17.53 -11.00
C LEU A 216 -2.34 -18.32 -12.19
N SER A 217 -1.98 -17.92 -13.40
CA SER A 217 -2.37 -18.63 -14.62
C SER A 217 -1.79 -20.05 -14.66
N GLU A 218 -0.54 -20.25 -14.25
CA GLU A 218 0.07 -21.58 -14.15
C GLU A 218 -0.65 -22.48 -13.15
N ILE A 219 -1.04 -21.93 -12.00
CA ILE A 219 -1.82 -22.67 -11.00
C ILE A 219 -3.16 -23.12 -11.58
N LYS A 220 -3.85 -22.23 -12.31
CA LYS A 220 -5.12 -22.56 -12.98
C LYS A 220 -4.94 -23.64 -14.04
N LYS A 221 -3.91 -23.57 -14.88
CA LYS A 221 -3.59 -24.58 -15.88
C LYS A 221 -3.33 -25.94 -15.24
N THR A 222 -2.58 -25.98 -14.15
CA THR A 222 -2.30 -27.20 -13.38
C THR A 222 -3.57 -27.82 -12.81
N ASP A 223 -4.49 -27.01 -12.28
CA ASP A 223 -5.80 -27.47 -11.78
C ASP A 223 -6.69 -28.01 -12.90
N GLN A 224 -6.67 -27.38 -14.06
CA GLN A 224 -7.43 -27.84 -15.22
C GLN A 224 -6.88 -29.16 -15.78
N ALA A 225 -5.56 -29.31 -15.88
CA ALA A 225 -4.92 -30.55 -16.31
C ALA A 225 -5.23 -31.70 -15.35
N ALA A 226 -5.20 -31.45 -14.04
CA ALA A 226 -5.59 -32.44 -13.03
C ALA A 226 -7.06 -32.88 -13.16
N LYS A 227 -7.96 -31.97 -13.51
CA LYS A 227 -9.39 -32.29 -13.77
C LYS A 227 -9.58 -33.14 -15.03
N GLN A 228 -8.83 -32.86 -16.11
CA GLN A 228 -8.92 -33.59 -17.36
C GLN A 228 -8.36 -35.00 -17.25
N ALA A 229 -7.37 -35.23 -16.42
CA ALA A 229 -6.73 -36.55 -16.24
C ALA A 229 -7.58 -37.56 -15.45
N SER A 230 -8.88 -37.29 -15.23
CA SER A 230 -9.80 -38.15 -14.43
C SER A 230 -9.26 -38.57 -13.07
N LEU A 231 -8.23 -37.90 -12.62
CA LEU A 231 -7.77 -38.00 -11.24
C LEU A 231 -8.88 -37.44 -10.38
N THR A 232 -9.58 -38.30 -9.68
CA THR A 232 -10.68 -38.02 -8.73
C THR A 232 -10.30 -37.02 -7.63
N ASP A 233 -9.05 -36.67 -7.52
CA ASP A 233 -8.53 -35.60 -6.68
C ASP A 233 -8.54 -34.27 -7.43
N LYS A 234 -9.71 -33.57 -7.40
CA LYS A 234 -9.67 -32.11 -7.44
C LYS A 234 -8.55 -31.70 -6.47
N LEU A 235 -7.55 -30.95 -6.95
CA LEU A 235 -6.59 -30.35 -6.03
C LEU A 235 -7.40 -29.71 -4.89
N SER A 236 -7.34 -30.30 -3.70
CA SER A 236 -8.15 -29.83 -2.57
C SER A 236 -7.82 -28.34 -2.39
N LYS A 237 -8.77 -27.57 -1.89
CA LYS A 237 -8.58 -26.13 -1.64
C LYS A 237 -7.25 -25.86 -0.91
N ASN A 238 -6.87 -26.77 0.00
CA ASN A 238 -5.62 -26.69 0.75
C ASN A 238 -4.36 -26.94 -0.10
N LYS A 239 -4.41 -27.88 -1.07
CA LYS A 239 -3.29 -28.12 -1.99
C LYS A 239 -3.07 -26.95 -2.93
N LYS A 240 -4.14 -26.29 -3.39
CA LYS A 240 -4.06 -25.06 -4.20
C LYS A 240 -3.44 -23.92 -3.38
N ALA A 241 -3.90 -23.68 -2.16
CA ALA A 241 -3.36 -22.66 -1.29
C ALA A 241 -1.86 -22.89 -1.01
N ALA A 242 -1.45 -24.13 -0.74
CA ALA A 242 -0.06 -24.49 -0.55
C ALA A 242 0.79 -24.25 -1.81
N LEU A 243 0.27 -24.55 -3.01
CA LEU A 243 0.96 -24.30 -4.29
C LEU A 243 1.11 -22.79 -4.54
N VAL A 244 0.06 -21.99 -4.32
CA VAL A 244 0.12 -20.53 -4.40
C VAL A 244 1.20 -20.02 -3.45
N LYS A 245 1.12 -20.38 -2.17
CA LYS A 245 2.11 -19.98 -1.18
C LYS A 245 3.54 -20.33 -1.61
N LYS A 246 3.77 -21.56 -2.10
CA LYS A 246 5.08 -22.04 -2.55
C LYS A 246 5.62 -21.24 -3.74
N LEU A 247 4.78 -20.92 -4.73
CA LEU A 247 5.21 -20.19 -5.93
C LEU A 247 5.48 -18.71 -5.61
N PHE A 248 4.56 -18.07 -4.89
CA PHE A 248 4.71 -16.66 -4.54
C PHE A 248 5.85 -16.45 -3.53
N SER A 249 6.03 -17.32 -2.53
CA SER A 249 7.08 -17.15 -1.51
C SER A 249 8.52 -17.19 -2.06
N LYS A 250 8.70 -17.65 -3.30
CA LYS A 250 10.01 -17.69 -3.97
C LYS A 250 10.20 -16.56 -4.98
N HIS A 251 9.23 -15.68 -5.16
CA HIS A 251 9.32 -14.65 -6.17
C HIS A 251 10.30 -13.55 -5.74
N PRO A 252 11.28 -13.16 -6.59
CA PRO A 252 12.34 -12.21 -6.22
C PRO A 252 11.81 -10.81 -5.89
N LEU A 253 10.69 -10.43 -6.46
CA LEU A 253 10.05 -9.13 -6.27
C LEU A 253 9.75 -8.82 -4.79
N GLN A 254 9.57 -9.84 -3.92
CA GLN A 254 9.37 -9.62 -2.49
C GLN A 254 10.55 -8.88 -1.85
N LEU A 255 11.79 -9.24 -2.20
CA LEU A 255 12.98 -8.57 -1.68
C LEU A 255 13.12 -7.16 -2.25
N GLU A 256 12.74 -6.96 -3.52
CA GLU A 256 12.75 -5.63 -4.14
C GLU A 256 11.79 -4.69 -3.42
N LEU A 257 10.56 -5.12 -3.16
CA LEU A 257 9.55 -4.33 -2.44
C LEU A 257 9.97 -4.01 -1.00
N LEU A 258 10.50 -4.99 -0.27
CA LEU A 258 10.97 -4.79 1.10
C LEU A 258 12.11 -3.77 1.16
N ASN A 259 13.07 -3.87 0.23
CA ASN A 259 14.17 -2.91 0.13
C ASN A 259 13.68 -1.52 -0.27
N ASP A 260 12.71 -1.44 -1.18
CA ASP A 260 12.13 -0.17 -1.60
C ASP A 260 11.39 0.51 -0.43
N PHE A 261 10.58 -0.21 0.32
CA PHE A 261 9.93 0.29 1.52
C PHE A 261 10.93 0.83 2.54
N LYS A 262 12.00 0.05 2.79
CA LYS A 262 13.06 0.45 3.71
C LYS A 262 13.71 1.76 3.27
N GLN A 263 14.05 1.89 1.98
CA GLN A 263 14.66 3.11 1.43
C GLN A 263 13.73 4.33 1.49
N GLN A 264 12.43 4.15 1.20
CA GLN A 264 11.45 5.23 1.34
C GLN A 264 11.39 5.74 2.78
N LEU A 265 11.40 4.85 3.77
CA LEU A 265 11.38 5.21 5.19
C LEU A 265 12.68 5.88 5.64
N GLU A 266 13.85 5.39 5.20
CA GLU A 266 15.14 6.01 5.47
C GLU A 266 15.21 7.44 4.89
N GLY A 267 14.66 7.65 3.69
CA GLY A 267 14.52 8.99 3.09
C GLY A 267 13.65 9.90 3.95
N GLN A 268 12.51 9.41 4.44
CA GLN A 268 11.64 10.18 5.33
C GLN A 268 12.34 10.61 6.63
N ILE A 269 13.16 9.76 7.23
CA ILE A 269 13.95 10.11 8.42
C ILE A 269 14.90 11.28 8.10
N ALA A 270 15.58 11.23 6.95
CA ALA A 270 16.50 12.29 6.54
C ALA A 270 15.78 13.62 6.33
N ASP A 271 14.65 13.61 5.62
CA ASP A 271 13.84 14.81 5.34
C ASP A 271 13.30 15.44 6.63
N ILE A 272 12.77 14.63 7.56
CA ILE A 272 12.25 15.11 8.83
C ILE A 272 13.40 15.62 9.72
N GLY A 273 14.56 14.98 9.68
CA GLY A 273 15.76 15.44 10.37
C GLY A 273 16.20 16.82 9.92
N GLU A 274 16.09 17.14 8.63
CA GLU A 274 16.33 18.50 8.11
C GLU A 274 15.27 19.50 8.58
N LEU A 275 13.99 19.10 8.58
CA LEU A 275 12.90 19.93 9.09
C LEU A 275 13.10 20.26 10.57
N LEU A 276 13.51 19.31 11.39
CA LEU A 276 13.79 19.52 12.82
C LEU A 276 14.93 20.51 13.06
N LYS A 277 16.00 20.48 12.26
CA LYS A 277 17.10 21.47 12.36
C LYS A 277 16.62 22.90 12.13
N ASN A 278 15.58 23.06 11.31
CA ASN A 278 14.99 24.36 10.96
C ASN A 278 13.74 24.69 11.79
N PHE A 279 13.40 23.86 12.79
CA PHE A 279 12.14 23.91 13.52
C PHE A 279 11.89 25.24 14.22
N SER A 280 12.93 25.84 14.80
CA SER A 280 12.82 27.13 15.51
C SER A 280 12.38 28.28 14.58
N SER A 281 12.75 28.24 13.32
CA SER A 281 12.35 29.24 12.32
C SER A 281 10.95 29.00 11.77
N ILE A 282 10.48 27.75 11.77
CA ILE A 282 9.18 27.33 11.24
C ILE A 282 8.09 27.49 12.29
N LYS A 283 8.39 27.24 13.58
CA LYS A 283 7.45 27.35 14.71
C LYS A 283 6.77 28.72 14.79
N ALA A 284 7.44 29.77 14.31
CA ALA A 284 6.87 31.12 14.26
C ALA A 284 5.77 31.30 13.20
N LYS A 285 5.59 30.36 12.27
CA LYS A 285 4.72 30.53 11.09
C LYS A 285 3.53 29.55 11.01
N THR A 286 3.50 28.49 11.83
CA THR A 286 2.47 27.44 11.74
C THR A 286 1.99 27.00 13.12
N ALA A 287 0.71 26.58 13.23
CA ALA A 287 0.17 25.90 14.41
C ALA A 287 0.75 24.47 14.48
N VAL A 288 1.99 24.36 14.90
CA VAL A 288 2.80 23.14 14.77
C VAL A 288 2.50 22.17 15.92
N GLN A 289 2.33 20.90 15.58
CA GLN A 289 2.51 19.77 16.50
C GLN A 289 3.85 19.95 17.23
N ASP A 290 3.92 19.52 18.48
CA ASP A 290 5.12 19.70 19.27
C ASP A 290 6.28 18.84 18.75
N GLU A 291 7.51 19.23 19.11
CA GLU A 291 8.73 18.51 18.76
C GLU A 291 8.68 17.03 19.23
N ALA A 292 7.98 16.76 20.32
CA ALA A 292 7.79 15.41 20.86
C ALA A 292 7.03 14.52 19.87
N THR A 293 6.01 15.05 19.21
CA THR A 293 5.24 14.30 18.20
C THR A 293 6.12 13.94 16.99
N LEU A 294 6.98 14.85 16.53
CA LEU A 294 7.90 14.56 15.42
C LEU A 294 8.96 13.53 15.82
N ASN A 295 9.51 13.64 17.02
CA ASN A 295 10.47 12.66 17.53
C ASN A 295 9.84 11.27 17.69
N LEU A 296 8.60 11.20 18.17
CA LEU A 296 7.84 9.95 18.23
C LEU A 296 7.64 9.36 16.82
N PHE A 297 7.31 10.20 15.86
CA PHE A 297 7.13 9.76 14.47
C PHE A 297 8.43 9.21 13.86
N ILE A 298 9.57 9.89 14.08
CA ILE A 298 10.89 9.38 13.67
C ILE A 298 11.17 8.03 14.31
N SER A 299 10.89 7.89 15.61
CA SER A 299 11.04 6.62 16.32
C SER A 299 10.22 5.51 15.68
N ASN A 300 8.98 5.77 15.32
CA ASN A 300 8.11 4.80 14.65
C ASN A 300 8.66 4.40 13.26
N ILE A 301 9.18 5.37 12.50
CA ILE A 301 9.83 5.06 11.21
C ILE A 301 11.08 4.21 11.44
N GLN A 302 11.93 4.56 12.41
CA GLN A 302 13.16 3.81 12.70
C GLN A 302 12.88 2.36 13.09
N GLU A 303 11.81 2.13 13.86
CA GLU A 303 11.36 0.78 14.20
C GLU A 303 10.91 0.00 12.96
N ALA A 304 10.15 0.64 12.06
CA ALA A 304 9.74 0.03 10.81
C ALA A 304 10.96 -0.30 9.92
N VAL A 305 11.95 0.58 9.81
CA VAL A 305 13.22 0.35 9.10
C VAL A 305 13.97 -0.85 9.67
N ASN A 306 14.11 -0.89 10.99
CA ASN A 306 14.80 -1.99 11.69
C ASN A 306 14.08 -3.34 11.48
N LEU A 307 12.74 -3.32 11.53
CA LEU A 307 11.91 -4.49 11.26
C LEU A 307 12.11 -4.99 9.82
N LEU A 308 11.95 -4.10 8.83
CA LEU A 308 12.15 -4.46 7.42
C LEU A 308 13.56 -5.02 7.17
N GLY A 309 14.58 -4.45 7.82
CA GLY A 309 15.95 -4.97 7.76
C GLY A 309 16.08 -6.39 8.29
N ARG A 310 15.34 -6.77 9.34
CA ARG A 310 15.29 -8.15 9.84
C ARG A 310 14.56 -9.07 8.86
N VAL A 311 13.40 -8.70 8.40
CA VAL A 311 12.61 -9.48 7.41
C VAL A 311 13.42 -9.72 6.13
N ILE A 312 14.13 -8.71 5.62
CA ILE A 312 15.03 -8.85 4.46
C ILE A 312 16.11 -9.92 4.74
N LYS A 313 16.81 -9.82 5.87
CA LYS A 313 17.86 -10.81 6.25
C LYS A 313 17.30 -12.22 6.38
N GLU A 314 16.12 -12.39 6.97
CA GLU A 314 15.44 -13.69 7.07
C GLU A 314 15.15 -14.27 5.70
N LYS A 315 14.66 -13.43 4.78
CA LYS A 315 14.38 -13.83 3.40
C LYS A 315 15.63 -14.18 2.61
N GLU A 316 16.72 -13.42 2.76
CA GLU A 316 18.01 -13.68 2.11
C GLU A 316 18.65 -14.97 2.60
N ASN A 317 18.54 -15.27 3.89
CA ASN A 317 19.10 -16.46 4.52
C ASN A 317 18.21 -17.70 4.38
N SER A 318 16.99 -17.55 3.89
CA SER A 318 16.09 -18.68 3.67
C SER A 318 16.70 -19.66 2.64
N PRO A 319 16.72 -20.99 2.89
CA PRO A 319 17.19 -21.98 1.93
C PRO A 319 16.40 -21.99 0.61
N ASN A 320 15.28 -21.28 0.58
CA ASN A 320 14.47 -21.05 -0.61
C ASN A 320 14.73 -19.65 -1.23
N SER A 321 15.75 -18.91 -0.76
CA SER A 321 16.05 -17.60 -1.34
C SER A 321 16.45 -17.76 -2.79
N VAL A 322 15.71 -17.08 -3.66
CA VAL A 322 16.14 -16.89 -5.04
C VAL A 322 17.27 -15.87 -5.00
N THR A 323 18.51 -16.36 -4.92
CA THR A 323 19.65 -15.50 -5.20
C THR A 323 19.42 -14.87 -6.55
N ASN A 324 19.52 -13.55 -6.64
CA ASN A 324 19.37 -12.72 -7.85
C ASN A 324 20.35 -13.12 -8.97
N ARG A 325 20.31 -14.36 -9.44
CA ARG A 325 21.08 -14.83 -10.59
C ARG A 325 20.26 -14.50 -11.86
N GLY A 326 20.38 -13.28 -12.32
CA GLY A 326 20.18 -12.98 -13.72
C GLY A 326 18.96 -12.16 -14.16
N VAL A 327 18.15 -11.60 -13.26
CA VAL A 327 17.16 -10.60 -13.69
C VAL A 327 17.83 -9.23 -13.60
N LYS A 328 18.36 -8.76 -14.72
CA LYS A 328 18.73 -7.35 -14.91
C LYS A 328 17.43 -6.54 -15.05
N THR A 329 16.72 -6.36 -13.95
CA THR A 329 15.78 -5.25 -13.86
C THR A 329 16.60 -4.01 -13.61
N GLU A 330 16.51 -3.02 -14.51
CA GLU A 330 17.00 -1.68 -14.15
C GLU A 330 16.40 -1.34 -12.79
N PRO A 331 17.24 -0.99 -11.81
CA PRO A 331 16.74 -0.87 -10.46
C PRO A 331 15.69 0.21 -10.43
N PHE A 332 14.46 -0.16 -10.11
CA PHE A 332 13.39 0.72 -9.66
C PHE A 332 13.90 1.74 -8.61
N ARG A 333 14.95 1.34 -7.85
CA ARG A 333 15.77 2.15 -6.96
C ARG A 333 16.19 3.51 -7.54
N SER A 334 16.47 3.61 -8.85
CA SER A 334 16.86 4.87 -9.44
C SER A 334 15.68 5.84 -9.62
N ARG A 335 14.45 5.37 -9.78
CA ARG A 335 13.30 6.23 -10.07
C ARG A 335 12.78 6.96 -8.83
N ILE A 336 12.50 6.27 -7.73
CA ILE A 336 12.05 6.95 -6.50
C ILE A 336 13.19 7.73 -5.86
N ALA A 337 14.38 7.17 -5.76
CA ALA A 337 15.53 7.88 -5.21
C ALA A 337 15.91 9.09 -6.06
N SER A 338 15.81 9.01 -7.39
CA SER A 338 16.00 10.16 -8.30
C SER A 338 14.92 11.23 -8.06
N LEU A 339 13.67 10.83 -7.95
CA LEU A 339 12.57 11.76 -7.68
C LEU A 339 12.69 12.41 -6.29
N LEU A 340 13.10 11.66 -5.28
CA LEU A 340 13.35 12.19 -3.94
C LEU A 340 14.54 13.17 -3.94
N SER A 341 15.59 12.93 -4.73
CA SER A 341 16.76 13.82 -4.83
C SER A 341 16.47 15.14 -5.56
N GLU A 342 15.46 15.17 -6.44
CA GLU A 342 15.04 16.38 -7.16
C GLU A 342 14.13 17.30 -6.34
N LEU A 343 13.52 16.78 -5.27
CA LEU A 343 12.52 17.48 -4.48
C LEU A 343 13.02 18.70 -3.69
N PRO A 344 14.26 18.75 -3.17
CA PRO A 344 14.78 19.96 -2.53
C PRO A 344 14.77 21.19 -3.44
N GLN A 345 14.76 21.00 -4.76
CA GLN A 345 14.67 22.09 -5.73
C GLN A 345 13.24 22.60 -5.95
N ILE A 346 12.23 21.76 -5.69
CA ILE A 346 10.80 22.07 -5.89
C ILE A 346 10.22 22.78 -4.66
N LEU A 347 10.81 22.56 -3.48
CA LEU A 347 10.36 23.15 -2.21
C LEU A 347 11.08 24.46 -1.85
N ARG A 348 11.96 24.96 -2.72
CA ARG A 348 12.51 26.31 -2.55
C ARG A 348 11.43 27.33 -2.89
N PRO A 349 11.15 28.31 -1.96
CA PRO A 349 10.15 29.33 -2.16
C PRO A 349 10.46 30.23 -3.34
#